data_a5531f8a3a0f196a544663aa4c7ae181
#
_entry.id   a5531f8a3a0f196a544663aa4c7ae181
#
_cell.length_a   1.000
_cell.length_b   1.000
_cell.length_c   1.000
_cell.angle_alpha   90.00
_cell.angle_beta   90.00
_cell.angle_gamma   90.00
#
_symmetry.space_group_name_H-M   'P 1'
#
loop_
_entity.id
_entity.type
_entity.pdbx_description
1 polymer ?
#
loop_
_entity_poly.entity_id
_entity_poly.type
_entity_poly.pdbx_seq_one_letter_code
_entity_poly.pdbx_strand_id
1 'polypeptide(L)'
;MNTRIFNLIRQNLETAFSLPKYDGVRATLTKDTRVDFLPWTPARHSKFADAIKQELSFEEIDLTGTVEEIVKKLDNRYMNRFFGEIWKPNTEVYQYTGWALVEEINKRNPKAVLDFGCGYHPFKGRINNLIGIDPFNNCADYMVDILEFNADPESYDNIIVFGSLNFNSRAEIEERFAKLVSVLMPGGKMYFRANPGILWPKGPYVDIFPWSFEVANDLAKAHNLTLETFKKDNNNRLYFVYLK
;
A
#
# COMPACT_ATOMS: atom_id res chain seq x y z
N MET A 1 7.23 0.35 4.95
CA MET A 1 7.70 1.49 5.77
C MET A 1 8.07 2.64 4.86
N ASN A 2 7.61 3.83 5.13
CA ASN A 2 7.98 5.02 4.35
C ASN A 2 9.46 5.35 4.66
N THR A 3 10.34 5.12 3.66
CA THR A 3 11.79 5.33 3.78
C THR A 3 12.11 6.75 4.25
N ARG A 4 11.28 7.74 3.91
CA ARG A 4 11.48 9.13 4.33
C ARG A 4 11.24 9.34 5.82
N ILE A 5 10.17 8.76 6.37
CA ILE A 5 9.90 8.79 7.82
C ILE A 5 11.03 8.10 8.58
N PHE A 6 11.45 6.93 8.11
CA PHE A 6 12.57 6.21 8.69
C PHE A 6 13.87 7.04 8.69
N ASN A 7 14.20 7.68 7.56
CA ASN A 7 15.38 8.54 7.45
C ASN A 7 15.28 9.77 8.36
N LEU A 8 14.10 10.37 8.52
CA LEU A 8 13.88 11.47 9.46
C LEU A 8 14.10 11.04 10.90
N ILE A 9 13.60 9.86 11.30
CA ILE A 9 13.83 9.30 12.62
C ILE A 9 15.34 9.10 12.84
N ARG A 10 15.99 8.42 11.89
CA ARG A 10 17.42 8.14 11.95
C ARG A 10 18.25 9.43 12.05
N GLN A 11 18.00 10.41 11.19
CA GLN A 11 18.71 11.69 11.19
C GLN A 11 18.54 12.45 12.51
N ASN A 12 17.34 12.46 13.08
CA ASN A 12 17.10 13.10 14.38
C ASN A 12 17.80 12.37 15.52
N LEU A 13 17.87 11.05 15.46
CA LEU A 13 18.61 10.25 16.45
C LEU A 13 20.12 10.45 16.29
N GLU A 14 20.67 10.45 15.11
CA GLU A 14 22.07 10.74 14.84
C GLU A 14 22.46 12.13 15.36
N THR A 15 21.63 13.14 15.13
CA THR A 15 21.84 14.51 15.65
C THR A 15 21.76 14.54 17.17
N ALA A 16 20.80 13.86 17.78
CA ALA A 16 20.66 13.79 19.23
C ALA A 16 21.83 13.07 19.92
N PHE A 17 22.48 12.14 19.21
CA PHE A 17 23.64 11.36 19.67
C PHE A 17 24.99 11.86 19.10
N SER A 18 25.05 13.08 18.61
CA SER A 18 26.30 13.68 18.13
C SER A 18 27.38 13.88 19.21
N LEU A 19 27.04 13.75 20.50
CA LEU A 19 27.97 13.86 21.60
C LEU A 19 28.92 12.65 21.70
N PRO A 20 30.21 12.84 22.03
CA PRO A 20 31.19 11.75 22.10
C PRO A 20 30.80 10.58 22.99
N LYS A 21 30.07 10.84 24.09
CA LYS A 21 29.58 9.80 25.02
C LYS A 21 28.64 8.76 24.37
N TYR A 22 28.15 9.04 23.17
CA TYR A 22 27.25 8.16 22.44
C TYR A 22 27.91 7.52 21.20
N ASP A 23 29.24 7.56 21.05
CA ASP A 23 29.93 7.04 19.87
C ASP A 23 29.66 5.56 19.64
N GLY A 24 29.61 4.74 20.67
CA GLY A 24 29.24 3.33 20.58
C GLY A 24 27.82 3.11 20.08
N VAL A 25 26.89 3.93 20.52
CA VAL A 25 25.48 3.88 20.12
C VAL A 25 25.33 4.31 18.66
N ARG A 26 26.04 5.37 18.22
CA ARG A 26 26.06 5.78 16.82
C ARG A 26 26.59 4.69 15.90
N ALA A 27 27.67 4.03 16.28
CA ALA A 27 28.23 2.92 15.50
C ALA A 27 27.25 1.76 15.36
N THR A 28 26.44 1.50 16.38
CA THR A 28 25.38 0.49 16.34
C THR A 28 24.23 0.93 15.46
N LEU A 29 23.78 2.18 15.56
CA LEU A 29 22.71 2.74 14.75
C LEU A 29 23.01 2.75 13.24
N THR A 30 24.28 2.98 12.87
CA THR A 30 24.69 2.98 11.46
C THR A 30 24.72 1.58 10.85
N LYS A 31 24.88 0.54 11.67
CA LYS A 31 24.93 -0.88 11.23
C LYS A 31 23.61 -1.59 11.38
N ASP A 32 22.87 -1.26 12.40
CA ASP A 32 21.62 -1.91 12.77
C ASP A 32 20.54 -0.84 12.91
N THR A 33 19.52 -0.94 12.12
CA THR A 33 18.43 0.04 12.07
C THR A 33 17.54 0.04 13.31
N ARG A 34 17.86 -0.75 14.33
CA ARG A 34 17.12 -0.78 15.59
C ARG A 34 17.41 0.48 16.40
N VAL A 35 16.42 1.33 16.48
CA VAL A 35 16.43 2.59 17.23
C VAL A 35 15.43 2.59 18.39
N ASP A 36 14.73 1.51 18.58
CA ASP A 36 13.69 1.27 19.59
C ASP A 36 14.22 1.32 21.04
N PHE A 37 15.50 1.02 21.22
CA PHE A 37 16.16 1.10 22.54
C PHE A 37 16.57 2.53 22.94
N LEU A 38 16.43 3.51 22.05
CA LEU A 38 16.81 4.89 22.36
C LEU A 38 15.67 5.63 23.02
N PRO A 39 15.88 6.18 24.25
CA PRO A 39 14.79 6.84 24.94
C PRO A 39 14.36 8.11 24.21
N TRP A 40 13.08 8.29 24.04
CA TRP A 40 12.47 9.53 23.57
C TRP A 40 12.40 10.53 24.74
N THR A 41 13.27 11.54 24.73
CA THR A 41 13.20 12.65 25.68
C THR A 41 12.29 13.75 25.13
N PRO A 42 11.71 14.63 25.97
CA PRO A 42 10.90 15.77 25.53
C PRO A 42 11.58 16.62 24.44
N ALA A 43 12.89 16.84 24.57
CA ALA A 43 13.65 17.60 23.57
C ALA A 43 13.78 16.88 22.23
N ARG A 44 13.85 15.54 22.21
CA ARG A 44 13.84 14.73 20.99
C ARG A 44 12.47 14.69 20.34
N HIS A 45 11.42 14.56 21.15
CA HIS A 45 10.05 14.64 20.68
C HIS A 45 9.80 15.97 19.97
N SER A 46 10.18 17.09 20.58
CA SER A 46 9.99 18.41 19.97
C SER A 46 10.71 18.53 18.62
N LYS A 47 12.01 18.22 18.57
CA LYS A 47 12.79 18.29 17.33
C LYS A 47 12.25 17.39 16.24
N PHE A 48 11.84 16.18 16.59
CA PHE A 48 11.28 15.24 15.65
C PHE A 48 9.91 15.68 15.18
N ALA A 49 9.06 16.18 16.07
CA ALA A 49 7.75 16.74 15.72
C ALA A 49 7.91 17.93 14.76
N ASP A 50 8.85 18.83 15.01
CA ASP A 50 9.14 19.96 14.12
C ASP A 50 9.61 19.50 12.75
N ALA A 51 10.51 18.50 12.69
CA ALA A 51 10.97 17.92 11.43
C ALA A 51 9.84 17.26 10.64
N ILE A 52 8.97 16.49 11.30
CA ILE A 52 7.82 15.86 10.67
C ILE A 52 6.81 16.90 10.18
N LYS A 53 6.54 17.93 10.99
CA LYS A 53 5.65 19.03 10.61
C LYS A 53 6.17 19.75 9.37
N GLN A 54 7.45 20.03 9.32
CA GLN A 54 8.09 20.68 8.18
C GLN A 54 8.09 19.81 6.92
N GLU A 55 8.44 18.52 7.06
CA GLU A 55 8.62 17.63 5.93
C GLU A 55 7.31 17.01 5.41
N LEU A 56 6.38 16.69 6.32
CA LEU A 56 5.14 15.98 5.99
C LEU A 56 3.89 16.83 6.17
N SER A 57 4.05 18.08 6.63
CA SER A 57 2.94 19.02 6.89
C SER A 57 1.88 18.48 7.85
N PHE A 58 2.29 17.73 8.86
CA PHE A 58 1.39 17.29 9.93
C PHE A 58 1.32 18.34 11.03
N GLU A 59 0.12 18.71 11.45
CA GLU A 59 -0.08 19.73 12.51
C GLU A 59 0.17 19.17 13.90
N GLU A 60 -0.30 17.94 14.17
CA GLU A 60 -0.15 17.26 15.45
C GLU A 60 0.38 15.85 15.25
N ILE A 61 1.30 15.40 16.12
CA ILE A 61 1.96 14.10 16.06
C ILE A 61 2.01 13.50 17.46
N ASP A 62 1.41 12.32 17.61
CA ASP A 62 1.61 11.47 18.78
C ASP A 62 2.88 10.63 18.60
N LEU A 63 3.92 10.99 19.37
CA LEU A 63 5.21 10.30 19.39
C LEU A 63 5.36 9.36 20.60
N THR A 64 4.27 8.95 21.24
CA THR A 64 4.30 7.96 22.32
C THR A 64 4.45 6.55 21.78
N GLY A 65 5.24 5.73 22.47
CA GLY A 65 5.50 4.32 22.10
C GLY A 65 6.94 4.06 21.64
N THR A 66 7.15 2.86 21.11
CA THR A 66 8.43 2.47 20.49
C THR A 66 8.62 3.18 19.15
N VAL A 67 9.85 3.20 18.63
CA VAL A 67 10.12 3.79 17.30
C VAL A 67 9.32 3.11 16.20
N GLU A 68 9.14 1.79 16.26
CA GLU A 68 8.33 1.04 15.28
C GLU A 68 6.87 1.45 15.31
N GLU A 69 6.30 1.61 16.51
CA GLU A 69 4.92 2.11 16.68
C GLU A 69 4.76 3.54 16.18
N ILE A 70 5.73 4.41 16.45
CA ILE A 70 5.75 5.78 15.96
C ILE A 70 5.81 5.80 14.42
N VAL A 71 6.72 5.01 13.83
CA VAL A 71 6.83 4.89 12.36
C VAL A 71 5.51 4.41 11.75
N LYS A 72 4.90 3.37 12.34
CA LYS A 72 3.62 2.85 11.86
C LYS A 72 2.49 3.88 11.94
N LYS A 73 2.41 4.62 13.05
CA LYS A 73 1.43 5.72 13.21
C LYS A 73 1.63 6.82 12.16
N LEU A 74 2.88 7.21 11.90
CA LEU A 74 3.20 8.24 10.90
C LEU A 74 2.94 7.76 9.47
N ASP A 75 3.31 6.52 9.15
CA ASP A 75 3.02 5.92 7.83
C ASP A 75 1.50 5.88 7.60
N ASN A 76 0.73 5.38 8.55
CA ASN A 76 -0.73 5.32 8.44
C ASN A 76 -1.34 6.71 8.30
N ARG A 77 -0.91 7.68 9.10
CA ARG A 77 -1.40 9.06 9.03
C ARG A 77 -1.06 9.71 7.68
N TYR A 78 0.17 9.48 7.20
CA TYR A 78 0.61 9.98 5.90
C TYR A 78 -0.19 9.35 4.75
N MET A 79 -0.36 8.03 4.75
CA MET A 79 -1.13 7.30 3.75
C MET A 79 -2.61 7.72 3.76
N ASN A 80 -3.19 7.87 4.96
CA ASN A 80 -4.56 8.35 5.14
C ASN A 80 -4.74 9.74 4.49
N ARG A 81 -3.86 10.68 4.82
CA ARG A 81 -3.91 12.02 4.22
C ARG A 81 -3.68 11.99 2.71
N PHE A 82 -2.67 11.23 2.26
CA PHE A 82 -2.35 11.16 0.83
C PHE A 82 -3.53 10.59 0.02
N PHE A 83 -4.06 9.44 0.40
CA PHE A 83 -5.13 8.80 -0.36
C PHE A 83 -6.52 9.37 -0.08
N GLY A 84 -6.76 9.91 1.12
CA GLY A 84 -8.03 10.55 1.46
C GLY A 84 -8.20 11.98 0.95
N GLU A 85 -7.11 12.76 0.93
CA GLU A 85 -7.20 14.20 0.69
C GLU A 85 -6.42 14.67 -0.56
N ILE A 86 -5.20 14.15 -0.77
CA ILE A 86 -4.27 14.67 -1.78
C ILE A 86 -4.44 13.99 -3.12
N TRP A 87 -4.41 12.66 -3.12
CA TRP A 87 -4.53 11.88 -4.34
C TRP A 87 -5.93 11.97 -4.93
N LYS A 88 -6.03 12.25 -6.22
CA LYS A 88 -7.27 12.22 -6.98
C LYS A 88 -7.14 11.24 -8.14
N PRO A 89 -8.15 10.39 -8.37
CA PRO A 89 -8.13 9.51 -9.53
C PRO A 89 -8.20 10.34 -10.81
N ASN A 90 -7.36 9.99 -11.79
CA ASN A 90 -7.54 10.51 -13.14
C ASN A 90 -8.54 9.64 -13.87
N THR A 91 -9.79 10.11 -14.01
CA THR A 91 -10.88 9.37 -14.66
C THR A 91 -10.64 9.13 -16.15
N GLU A 92 -9.86 9.96 -16.82
CA GLU A 92 -9.46 9.72 -18.22
C GLU A 92 -8.58 8.48 -18.35
N VAL A 93 -7.71 8.23 -17.37
CA VAL A 93 -6.90 7.02 -17.31
C VAL A 93 -7.78 5.77 -17.18
N TYR A 94 -8.87 5.85 -16.43
CA TYR A 94 -9.83 4.75 -16.32
C TYR A 94 -10.56 4.47 -17.63
N GLN A 95 -10.83 5.47 -18.46
CA GLN A 95 -11.45 5.26 -19.76
C GLN A 95 -10.66 4.30 -20.65
N TYR A 96 -9.33 4.38 -20.61
CA TYR A 96 -8.46 3.58 -21.47
C TYR A 96 -8.05 2.23 -20.88
N THR A 97 -8.15 2.04 -19.58
CA THR A 97 -7.65 0.83 -18.91
C THR A 97 -8.58 0.27 -17.85
N GLY A 98 -9.22 1.12 -17.05
CA GLY A 98 -10.10 0.69 -15.97
C GLY A 98 -11.53 0.42 -16.40
N TRP A 99 -12.09 1.25 -17.27
CA TRP A 99 -13.48 1.10 -17.71
C TRP A 99 -13.73 -0.12 -18.58
N ALA A 100 -12.72 -0.63 -19.30
CA ALA A 100 -12.82 -1.88 -20.05
C ALA A 100 -13.15 -3.07 -19.14
N LEU A 101 -12.74 -3.01 -17.87
CA LEU A 101 -13.00 -4.05 -16.89
C LEU A 101 -14.49 -4.17 -16.51
N VAL A 102 -15.23 -3.07 -16.57
CA VAL A 102 -16.66 -3.03 -16.24
C VAL A 102 -17.44 -4.01 -17.13
N GLU A 103 -17.21 -3.94 -18.45
CA GLU A 103 -17.88 -4.82 -19.39
C GLU A 103 -17.39 -6.27 -19.25
N GLU A 104 -16.10 -6.49 -19.08
CA GLU A 104 -15.51 -7.81 -18.90
C GLU A 104 -16.08 -8.55 -17.68
N ILE A 105 -16.14 -7.87 -16.53
CA ILE A 105 -16.67 -8.47 -15.30
C ILE A 105 -18.18 -8.69 -15.41
N ASN A 106 -18.95 -7.69 -15.88
CA ASN A 106 -20.40 -7.79 -15.94
C ASN A 106 -20.88 -8.88 -16.91
N LYS A 107 -20.18 -9.11 -18.02
CA LYS A 107 -20.47 -10.23 -18.95
C LYS A 107 -20.38 -11.61 -18.29
N ARG A 108 -19.60 -11.74 -17.24
CA ARG A 108 -19.46 -12.99 -16.48
C ARG A 108 -20.61 -13.21 -15.49
N ASN A 109 -21.52 -12.24 -15.36
CA ASN A 109 -22.62 -12.25 -14.41
C ASN A 109 -22.13 -12.51 -12.96
N PRO A 110 -21.27 -11.65 -12.41
CA PRO A 110 -20.57 -11.91 -11.15
C PRO A 110 -21.54 -12.02 -9.99
N LYS A 111 -21.29 -12.96 -9.08
CA LYS A 111 -22.06 -13.12 -7.83
C LYS A 111 -21.57 -12.17 -6.74
N ALA A 112 -20.26 -11.99 -6.65
CA ALA A 112 -19.63 -11.09 -5.70
C ALA A 112 -18.29 -10.58 -6.24
N VAL A 113 -18.12 -9.27 -6.26
CA VAL A 113 -16.90 -8.60 -6.73
C VAL A 113 -16.31 -7.78 -5.58
N LEU A 114 -15.01 -7.93 -5.32
CA LEU A 114 -14.27 -7.13 -4.35
C LEU A 114 -13.38 -6.13 -5.09
N ASP A 115 -13.51 -4.84 -4.79
CA ASP A 115 -12.58 -3.79 -5.20
C ASP A 115 -11.68 -3.46 -4.00
N PHE A 116 -10.46 -4.03 -4.01
CA PHE A 116 -9.48 -3.84 -2.94
C PHE A 116 -8.65 -2.59 -3.15
N GLY A 117 -8.73 -1.68 -2.19
CA GLY A 117 -8.15 -0.35 -2.28
C GLY A 117 -8.90 0.49 -3.32
N CYS A 118 -10.22 0.52 -3.20
CA CYS A 118 -11.12 1.15 -4.16
C CYS A 118 -10.96 2.67 -4.27
N GLY A 119 -10.29 3.32 -3.31
CA GLY A 119 -10.12 4.76 -3.27
C GLY A 119 -11.46 5.48 -3.33
N TYR A 120 -11.65 6.37 -4.31
CA TYR A 120 -12.91 7.08 -4.53
C TYR A 120 -14.03 6.20 -5.12
N HIS A 121 -13.84 4.91 -5.17
CA HIS A 121 -14.79 3.87 -5.59
C HIS A 121 -15.41 4.13 -6.99
N PRO A 122 -14.57 4.34 -8.03
CA PRO A 122 -15.06 4.74 -9.35
C PRO A 122 -15.92 3.69 -10.05
N PHE A 123 -15.81 2.42 -9.67
CA PHE A 123 -16.59 1.32 -10.22
C PHE A 123 -17.96 1.12 -9.55
N LYS A 124 -18.24 1.82 -8.44
CA LYS A 124 -19.53 1.74 -7.75
C LYS A 124 -20.68 2.09 -8.67
N GLY A 125 -21.70 1.22 -8.69
CA GLY A 125 -22.86 1.36 -9.56
C GLY A 125 -22.61 1.06 -11.04
N ARG A 126 -21.37 0.65 -11.43
CA ARG A 126 -20.99 0.25 -12.78
C ARG A 126 -20.74 -1.25 -12.88
N ILE A 127 -20.15 -1.85 -11.85
CA ILE A 127 -19.95 -3.30 -11.74
C ILE A 127 -21.01 -3.87 -10.81
N ASN A 128 -21.64 -4.95 -11.26
CA ASN A 128 -22.68 -5.62 -10.49
C ASN A 128 -22.10 -6.33 -9.28
N ASN A 129 -22.82 -6.29 -8.16
CA ASN A 129 -22.45 -6.97 -6.90
C ASN A 129 -21.07 -6.59 -6.37
N LEU A 130 -20.64 -5.33 -6.59
CA LEU A 130 -19.37 -4.79 -6.17
C LEU A 130 -19.42 -4.32 -4.72
N ILE A 131 -18.40 -4.72 -3.95
CA ILE A 131 -18.07 -4.19 -2.63
C ILE A 131 -16.67 -3.58 -2.73
N GLY A 132 -16.52 -2.33 -2.30
CA GLY A 132 -15.24 -1.63 -2.24
C GLY A 132 -14.73 -1.53 -0.80
N ILE A 133 -13.47 -1.90 -0.59
CA ILE A 133 -12.77 -1.68 0.68
C ILE A 133 -11.55 -0.78 0.46
N ASP A 134 -11.32 0.13 1.39
CA ASP A 134 -10.16 1.02 1.39
C ASP A 134 -9.89 1.53 2.81
N PRO A 135 -8.66 1.37 3.37
CA PRO A 135 -8.40 1.80 4.74
C PRO A 135 -8.34 3.31 4.91
N PHE A 136 -8.26 4.09 3.83
CA PHE A 136 -7.96 5.52 3.86
C PHE A 136 -9.06 6.41 3.26
N ASN A 137 -10.01 5.86 2.52
CA ASN A 137 -10.99 6.65 1.80
C ASN A 137 -12.42 6.33 2.24
N ASN A 138 -13.18 7.36 2.64
CA ASN A 138 -14.55 7.25 3.10
C ASN A 138 -15.59 7.00 1.99
N CYS A 139 -15.17 6.97 0.72
CA CYS A 139 -16.03 6.54 -0.39
C CYS A 139 -16.17 5.02 -0.48
N ALA A 140 -15.32 4.27 0.22
CA ALA A 140 -15.40 2.82 0.31
C ALA A 140 -16.67 2.37 1.02
N ASP A 141 -17.16 1.17 0.70
CA ASP A 141 -18.26 0.56 1.45
C ASP A 141 -17.81 0.18 2.86
N TYR A 142 -16.54 -0.21 3.02
CA TYR A 142 -15.91 -0.46 4.32
C TYR A 142 -14.52 0.19 4.37
N MET A 143 -14.31 1.06 5.37
CA MET A 143 -13.00 1.66 5.64
C MET A 143 -12.13 0.69 6.44
N VAL A 144 -11.51 -0.27 5.75
CA VAL A 144 -10.75 -1.35 6.38
C VAL A 144 -9.69 -1.90 5.42
N ASP A 145 -8.55 -2.34 5.97
CA ASP A 145 -7.57 -3.11 5.20
C ASP A 145 -8.08 -4.55 4.97
N ILE A 146 -7.60 -5.21 3.91
CA ILE A 146 -7.99 -6.59 3.59
C ILE A 146 -7.64 -7.58 4.72
N LEU A 147 -6.60 -7.30 5.49
CA LEU A 147 -6.19 -8.15 6.60
C LEU A 147 -7.20 -8.11 7.77
N GLU A 148 -7.88 -6.98 7.91
CA GLU A 148 -8.90 -6.74 8.94
C GLU A 148 -10.33 -7.00 8.41
N PHE A 149 -10.48 -7.09 7.08
CA PHE A 149 -11.77 -7.31 6.46
C PHE A 149 -12.26 -8.74 6.70
N ASN A 150 -13.41 -8.85 7.38
CA ASN A 150 -14.02 -10.13 7.69
C ASN A 150 -14.82 -10.64 6.48
N ALA A 151 -14.13 -11.38 5.62
CA ALA A 151 -14.72 -12.07 4.47
C ALA A 151 -14.55 -13.58 4.60
N ASP A 152 -15.58 -14.31 4.25
CA ASP A 152 -15.50 -15.77 4.21
C ASP A 152 -14.52 -16.23 3.12
N PRO A 153 -13.81 -17.34 3.33
CA PRO A 153 -13.00 -17.96 2.29
C PRO A 153 -13.83 -18.21 1.03
N GLU A 154 -13.20 -18.02 -0.14
CA GLU A 154 -13.82 -18.33 -1.45
C GLU A 154 -15.19 -17.66 -1.67
N SER A 155 -15.35 -16.43 -1.20
CA SER A 155 -16.61 -15.68 -1.27
C SER A 155 -16.73 -14.74 -2.49
N TYR A 156 -15.62 -14.44 -3.18
CA TYR A 156 -15.59 -13.55 -4.33
C TYR A 156 -15.19 -14.26 -5.61
N ASP A 157 -15.95 -14.08 -6.68
CA ASP A 157 -15.62 -14.62 -8.01
C ASP A 157 -14.75 -13.69 -8.86
N ASN A 158 -14.68 -12.40 -8.51
CA ASN A 158 -13.76 -11.45 -9.09
C ASN A 158 -13.19 -10.50 -8.02
N ILE A 159 -11.89 -10.19 -8.12
CA ILE A 159 -11.23 -9.21 -7.26
C ILE A 159 -10.50 -8.20 -8.14
N ILE A 160 -10.67 -6.93 -7.85
CA ILE A 160 -9.97 -5.81 -8.49
C ILE A 160 -8.88 -5.30 -7.57
N VAL A 161 -7.66 -5.14 -8.10
CA VAL A 161 -6.47 -4.68 -7.35
C VAL A 161 -5.79 -3.60 -8.19
N PHE A 162 -6.44 -2.44 -8.31
CA PHE A 162 -5.99 -1.37 -9.18
C PHE A 162 -5.21 -0.30 -8.41
N GLY A 163 -3.90 -0.52 -8.29
CA GLY A 163 -2.98 0.41 -7.61
C GLY A 163 -2.86 0.19 -6.11
N SER A 164 -3.69 -0.61 -5.50
CA SER A 164 -3.76 -0.82 -4.04
C SER A 164 -2.56 -1.60 -3.48
N LEU A 165 -1.98 -2.54 -4.23
CA LEU A 165 -0.75 -3.24 -3.87
C LEU A 165 0.51 -2.64 -4.53
N ASN A 166 0.55 -1.35 -4.73
CA ASN A 166 1.73 -0.65 -5.27
C ASN A 166 2.69 -0.14 -4.19
N PHE A 167 2.31 -0.24 -2.93
CA PHE A 167 3.01 0.37 -1.80
C PHE A 167 3.26 -0.70 -0.74
N ASN A 168 4.22 -0.49 0.12
CA ASN A 168 4.63 -1.40 1.17
C ASN A 168 5.79 -2.33 0.81
N SER A 169 6.32 -3.01 1.82
CA SER A 169 7.38 -4.00 1.68
C SER A 169 6.88 -5.27 0.96
N ARG A 170 7.80 -6.08 0.47
CA ARG A 170 7.44 -7.35 -0.16
C ARG A 170 6.65 -8.27 0.77
N ALA A 171 7.03 -8.35 2.03
CA ALA A 171 6.34 -9.19 3.02
C ALA A 171 4.89 -8.75 3.23
N GLU A 172 4.65 -7.45 3.35
CA GLU A 172 3.29 -6.90 3.49
C GLU A 172 2.44 -7.10 2.24
N ILE A 173 3.06 -7.03 1.06
CA ILE A 173 2.37 -7.33 -0.22
C ILE A 173 2.01 -8.81 -0.31
N GLU A 174 2.93 -9.71 0.05
CA GLU A 174 2.70 -11.16 0.05
C GLU A 174 1.60 -11.57 1.04
N GLU A 175 1.57 -10.96 2.22
CA GLU A 175 0.53 -11.20 3.23
C GLU A 175 -0.86 -10.80 2.72
N ARG A 176 -1.00 -9.59 2.16
CA ARG A 176 -2.26 -9.12 1.59
C ARG A 176 -2.67 -9.93 0.36
N PHE A 177 -1.70 -10.30 -0.48
CA PHE A 177 -1.94 -11.15 -1.63
C PHE A 177 -2.48 -12.53 -1.22
N ALA A 178 -1.87 -13.16 -0.21
CA ALA A 178 -2.34 -14.43 0.35
C ALA A 178 -3.79 -14.33 0.86
N LYS A 179 -4.14 -13.24 1.55
CA LYS A 179 -5.51 -13.00 2.01
C LYS A 179 -6.47 -12.82 0.84
N LEU A 180 -6.10 -12.08 -0.21
CA LEU A 180 -6.92 -11.95 -1.43
C LEU A 180 -7.15 -13.31 -2.11
N VAL A 181 -6.11 -14.14 -2.21
CA VAL A 181 -6.24 -15.51 -2.74
C VAL A 181 -7.18 -16.37 -1.89
N SER A 182 -7.15 -16.23 -0.57
CA SER A 182 -8.01 -17.00 0.33
C SER A 182 -9.49 -16.70 0.13
N VAL A 183 -9.84 -15.46 -0.16
CA VAL A 183 -11.24 -15.04 -0.38
C VAL A 183 -11.71 -15.19 -1.82
N LEU A 184 -10.80 -15.44 -2.78
CA LEU A 184 -11.12 -15.71 -4.17
C LEU A 184 -11.64 -17.13 -4.35
N MET A 185 -12.75 -17.30 -5.06
CA MET A 185 -13.34 -18.60 -5.40
C MET A 185 -12.46 -19.40 -6.37
N PRO A 186 -12.53 -20.74 -6.37
CA PRO A 186 -12.01 -21.54 -7.47
C PRO A 186 -12.65 -21.11 -8.81
N GLY A 187 -11.84 -20.93 -9.86
CA GLY A 187 -12.27 -20.37 -11.14
C GLY A 187 -12.50 -18.86 -11.13
N GLY A 188 -12.26 -18.20 -10.02
CA GLY A 188 -12.33 -16.75 -9.88
C GLY A 188 -11.10 -16.04 -10.45
N LYS A 189 -11.25 -14.75 -10.76
CA LYS A 189 -10.16 -13.93 -11.32
C LYS A 189 -9.79 -12.75 -10.44
N MET A 190 -8.48 -12.48 -10.37
CA MET A 190 -7.95 -11.23 -9.80
C MET A 190 -7.34 -10.38 -10.91
N TYR A 191 -7.78 -9.14 -10.99
CA TYR A 191 -7.37 -8.15 -11.99
C TYR A 191 -6.46 -7.13 -11.35
N PHE A 192 -5.22 -7.08 -11.80
CA PHE A 192 -4.21 -6.16 -11.29
C PHE A 192 -3.90 -5.03 -12.27
N ARG A 193 -3.69 -3.85 -11.71
CA ARG A 193 -3.05 -2.74 -12.38
C ARG A 193 -2.00 -2.16 -11.45
N ALA A 194 -0.73 -2.32 -11.81
CA ALA A 194 0.38 -2.03 -10.93
C ALA A 194 1.42 -1.10 -11.56
N ASN A 195 2.22 -0.45 -10.72
CA ASN A 195 3.34 0.36 -11.17
C ASN A 195 4.53 -0.52 -11.53
N PRO A 196 5.12 -0.38 -12.73
CA PRO A 196 6.42 -0.95 -13.01
C PRO A 196 7.48 -0.18 -12.20
N GLY A 197 8.19 -0.86 -11.31
CA GLY A 197 9.11 -0.23 -10.36
C GLY A 197 10.27 0.58 -10.96
N ILE A 198 10.53 0.42 -12.25
CA ILE A 198 11.67 1.04 -12.93
C ILE A 198 11.32 2.39 -13.58
N LEU A 199 10.04 2.64 -13.90
CA LEU A 199 9.64 3.76 -14.75
C LEU A 199 9.19 5.01 -13.99
N TRP A 200 8.98 4.91 -12.69
CA TRP A 200 8.55 6.03 -11.87
C TRP A 200 9.64 6.38 -10.88
N PRO A 201 10.12 7.61 -10.89
CA PRO A 201 10.97 8.07 -9.80
C PRO A 201 10.19 7.82 -8.52
N LYS A 202 10.87 7.31 -7.49
CA LYS A 202 10.28 7.20 -6.16
C LYS A 202 9.58 8.51 -5.86
N GLY A 203 8.27 8.45 -5.64
CA GLY A 203 7.54 9.63 -5.22
C GLY A 203 8.21 10.17 -3.96
N PRO A 204 8.24 11.48 -3.72
CA PRO A 204 8.92 12.05 -2.55
C PRO A 204 8.32 11.52 -1.24
N TYR A 205 7.20 10.83 -1.30
CA TYR A 205 6.37 10.54 -0.16
C TYR A 205 6.09 9.06 0.11
N VAL A 206 6.06 8.20 -0.91
CA VAL A 206 5.66 6.80 -0.76
C VAL A 206 6.58 5.90 -1.57
N ASP A 207 7.08 4.84 -0.94
CA ASP A 207 7.85 3.81 -1.64
C ASP A 207 6.91 2.99 -2.54
N ILE A 208 7.29 2.87 -3.81
CA ILE A 208 6.52 2.10 -4.80
C ILE A 208 7.15 0.72 -4.91
N PHE A 209 6.33 -0.32 -4.76
CA PHE A 209 6.76 -1.70 -4.93
C PHE A 209 7.11 -1.98 -6.41
N PRO A 210 8.27 -2.58 -6.70
CA PRO A 210 8.74 -2.78 -8.06
C PRO A 210 8.10 -4.02 -8.70
N TRP A 211 6.84 -3.91 -9.12
CA TRP A 211 6.19 -4.99 -9.86
C TRP A 211 6.92 -5.30 -11.17
N SER A 212 7.05 -6.58 -11.47
CA SER A 212 7.59 -7.12 -12.72
C SER A 212 6.86 -8.40 -13.11
N PHE A 213 7.16 -8.92 -14.31
CA PHE A 213 6.65 -10.22 -14.74
C PHE A 213 7.12 -11.34 -13.80
N GLU A 214 8.38 -11.31 -13.40
CA GLU A 214 8.98 -12.30 -12.51
C GLU A 214 8.27 -12.33 -11.17
N VAL A 215 8.04 -11.15 -10.55
CA VAL A 215 7.33 -11.04 -9.28
C VAL A 215 5.89 -11.56 -9.42
N ALA A 216 5.18 -11.17 -10.47
CA ALA A 216 3.80 -11.62 -10.70
C ALA A 216 3.74 -13.15 -10.91
N ASN A 217 4.69 -13.72 -11.68
CA ASN A 217 4.77 -15.14 -11.95
C ASN A 217 5.17 -15.96 -10.71
N ASP A 218 6.07 -15.44 -9.88
CA ASP A 218 6.47 -16.09 -8.63
C ASP A 218 5.31 -16.16 -7.64
N LEU A 219 4.52 -15.09 -7.50
CA LEU A 219 3.31 -15.09 -6.69
C LEU A 219 2.25 -16.07 -7.24
N ALA A 220 2.08 -16.13 -8.56
CA ALA A 220 1.20 -17.13 -9.17
C ALA A 220 1.58 -18.56 -8.76
N LYS A 221 2.86 -18.90 -8.91
CA LYS A 221 3.38 -20.22 -8.55
C LYS A 221 3.24 -20.53 -7.06
N ALA A 222 3.59 -19.57 -6.20
CA ALA A 222 3.52 -19.74 -4.75
C ALA A 222 2.09 -20.01 -4.23
N HIS A 223 1.08 -19.53 -4.95
CA HIS A 223 -0.32 -19.64 -4.57
C HIS A 223 -1.17 -20.54 -5.49
N ASN A 224 -0.53 -21.34 -6.37
CA ASN A 224 -1.19 -22.22 -7.31
C ASN A 224 -2.21 -21.50 -8.22
N LEU A 225 -1.87 -20.29 -8.66
CA LEU A 225 -2.65 -19.50 -9.60
C LEU A 225 -2.08 -19.60 -11.01
N THR A 226 -2.92 -19.37 -12.01
CA THR A 226 -2.50 -19.19 -13.40
C THR A 226 -2.40 -17.70 -13.70
N LEU A 227 -1.23 -17.24 -14.17
CA LEU A 227 -1.07 -15.88 -14.70
C LEU A 227 -1.54 -15.88 -16.17
N GLU A 228 -2.82 -15.54 -16.41
CA GLU A 228 -3.45 -15.62 -17.75
C GLU A 228 -3.00 -14.50 -18.68
N THR A 229 -2.77 -13.32 -18.12
CA THR A 229 -2.45 -12.12 -18.89
C THR A 229 -1.38 -11.33 -18.17
N PHE A 230 -0.40 -10.86 -18.92
CA PHE A 230 0.57 -9.88 -18.46
C PHE A 230 0.94 -8.94 -19.60
N LYS A 231 0.61 -7.65 -19.47
CA LYS A 231 0.89 -6.65 -20.50
C LYS A 231 1.10 -5.26 -19.89
N LYS A 232 1.63 -4.34 -20.66
CA LYS A 232 1.60 -2.91 -20.34
C LYS A 232 0.35 -2.29 -20.93
N ASP A 233 -0.31 -1.44 -20.16
CA ASP A 233 -1.40 -0.62 -20.65
C ASP A 233 -0.91 0.67 -21.35
N ASN A 234 -1.84 1.46 -21.88
CA ASN A 234 -1.52 2.70 -22.61
C ASN A 234 -0.80 3.76 -21.74
N ASN A 235 -0.80 3.61 -20.43
CA ASN A 235 -0.15 4.52 -19.48
C ASN A 235 1.13 3.91 -18.86
N ASN A 236 1.73 2.93 -19.54
CA ASN A 236 2.90 2.20 -19.06
C ASN A 236 2.71 1.52 -17.69
N ARG A 237 1.46 1.27 -17.26
CA ARG A 237 1.18 0.45 -16.10
C ARG A 237 1.19 -1.02 -16.48
N LEU A 238 1.56 -1.87 -15.54
CA LEU A 238 1.43 -3.31 -15.70
C LEU A 238 -0.04 -3.70 -15.47
N TYR A 239 -0.63 -4.40 -16.42
CA TYR A 239 -1.92 -5.03 -16.28
C TYR A 239 -1.76 -6.53 -16.37
N PHE A 240 -2.25 -7.25 -15.37
CA PHE A 240 -2.18 -8.70 -15.35
C PHE A 240 -3.37 -9.31 -14.62
N VAL A 241 -3.67 -10.56 -14.97
CA VAL A 241 -4.83 -11.29 -14.45
C VAL A 241 -4.39 -12.65 -13.96
N TYR A 242 -4.79 -12.98 -12.74
CA TYR A 242 -4.67 -14.30 -12.16
C TYR A 242 -6.00 -15.04 -12.24
N LEU A 243 -5.93 -16.34 -12.49
CA LEU A 243 -7.02 -17.31 -12.36
C LEU A 243 -6.67 -18.29 -11.24
N LYS A 244 -7.61 -18.50 -10.29
CA LYS A 244 -7.50 -19.50 -9.23
C LYS A 244 -8.03 -20.86 -9.68
#